data_a222b088614c8b3953a1bb572e088eee
#
_entry.id   a222b088614c8b3953a1bb572e088eee
#
_cell.length_a   1.000
_cell.length_b   1.000
_cell.length_c   1.000
_cell.angle_alpha   90.00
_cell.angle_beta   90.00
_cell.angle_gamma   90.00
#
_symmetry.space_group_name_H-M   'P 1'
#
loop_
_entity.id
_entity.type
_entity.pdbx_description
1 polymer ?
#
loop_
_entity_poly.entity_id
_entity_poly.type
_entity_poly.pdbx_seq_one_letter_code
_entity_poly.pdbx_strand_id
1 'polypeptide(L)'
;MINPLITKFIDWKHYNEGASKRTVEAYTAALLRFVVFLDGRDLLLATVDDVQLFGGIWLHKQGVTAVSRRPYIAAVREFYKWLTATKAIASNPTEGLSYPKTGRKLPSMMTLDSAEKLMWSPDFCTFDGVRDAAVLSLLLGCGLRREGVSSLNESNLVQMDFKGDRRYVLKVVEKGEKERTMPVPREVDMVLRLYLEHEDLKAIDRTLANGDKVLFVSLNNMTVPAHEYIGDRRRMAPKAVGEIVKKHGNKAGIPAGQLHPHALRHLYGTELLESDVDLLIRQELMGHADPKSTAIYTHLAMRKKMAEADRANPFTKIRTPVGDLISKLRKPS
;
A
#
# COMPACT_ATOMS: atom_id res chain seq x y z
N MET A 1 23.52 -23.76 -2.27
CA MET A 1 22.79 -23.64 -3.57
C MET A 1 21.31 -23.87 -3.31
N ILE A 2 20.43 -23.12 -3.95
CA ILE A 2 18.97 -23.33 -3.89
C ILE A 2 18.65 -24.63 -4.63
N ASN A 3 17.75 -25.45 -4.08
CA ASN A 3 17.32 -26.71 -4.70
C ASN A 3 16.72 -26.42 -6.10
N PRO A 4 17.14 -27.15 -7.15
CA PRO A 4 16.67 -26.91 -8.52
C PRO A 4 15.15 -26.98 -8.70
N LEU A 5 14.44 -27.80 -7.91
CA LEU A 5 12.97 -27.88 -7.94
C LEU A 5 12.33 -26.59 -7.45
N ILE A 6 12.90 -25.98 -6.39
CA ILE A 6 12.42 -24.69 -5.89
C ILE A 6 12.63 -23.63 -6.96
N THR A 7 13.80 -23.57 -7.59
CA THR A 7 14.07 -22.62 -8.66
C THR A 7 13.04 -22.74 -9.79
N LYS A 8 12.81 -23.95 -10.30
CA LYS A 8 11.81 -24.22 -11.35
C LYS A 8 10.38 -23.79 -10.94
N PHE A 9 9.99 -24.06 -9.71
CA PHE A 9 8.68 -23.65 -9.21
C PHE A 9 8.56 -22.11 -9.11
N ILE A 10 9.61 -21.46 -8.63
CA ILE A 10 9.63 -20.00 -8.49
C ILE A 10 9.60 -19.32 -9.87
N ASP A 11 10.35 -19.83 -10.84
CA ASP A 11 10.31 -19.36 -12.23
C ASP A 11 8.92 -19.56 -12.84
N TRP A 12 8.31 -20.73 -12.62
CA TRP A 12 6.95 -20.99 -13.07
C TRP A 12 5.93 -20.03 -12.45
N LYS A 13 6.01 -19.77 -11.13
CA LYS A 13 5.17 -18.78 -10.45
C LYS A 13 5.36 -17.37 -11.01
N HIS A 14 6.60 -17.00 -11.33
CA HIS A 14 6.89 -15.67 -11.85
C HIS A 14 6.41 -15.50 -13.30
N TYR A 15 6.82 -16.40 -14.18
CA TYR A 15 6.62 -16.24 -15.63
C TYR A 15 5.26 -16.76 -16.12
N ASN A 16 4.73 -17.84 -15.54
CA ASN A 16 3.46 -18.42 -15.97
C ASN A 16 2.24 -17.90 -15.21
N GLU A 17 2.38 -17.63 -13.91
CA GLU A 17 1.29 -17.08 -13.11
C GLU A 17 1.37 -15.56 -12.89
N GLY A 18 2.43 -14.89 -13.36
CA GLY A 18 2.59 -13.44 -13.19
C GLY A 18 2.78 -13.02 -11.72
N ALA A 19 3.34 -13.89 -10.88
CA ALA A 19 3.55 -13.57 -9.48
C ALA A 19 4.50 -12.40 -9.30
N SER A 20 4.14 -11.44 -8.45
CA SER A 20 4.98 -10.28 -8.17
C SER A 20 6.33 -10.69 -7.55
N LYS A 21 7.38 -9.88 -7.78
CA LYS A 21 8.70 -10.06 -7.17
C LYS A 21 8.62 -10.34 -5.66
N ARG A 22 7.77 -9.61 -4.94
CA ARG A 22 7.56 -9.80 -3.50
C ARG A 22 6.95 -11.17 -3.17
N THR A 23 6.03 -11.67 -3.99
CA THR A 23 5.45 -13.01 -3.83
C THR A 23 6.52 -14.07 -4.05
N VAL A 24 7.33 -13.92 -5.08
CA VAL A 24 8.47 -14.78 -5.41
C VAL A 24 9.46 -14.84 -4.24
N GLU A 25 9.87 -13.68 -3.71
CA GLU A 25 10.78 -13.59 -2.55
C GLU A 25 10.21 -14.28 -1.31
N ALA A 26 8.91 -14.04 -1.01
CA ALA A 26 8.25 -14.64 0.13
C ALA A 26 8.14 -16.18 0.01
N TYR A 27 7.83 -16.69 -1.18
CA TYR A 27 7.75 -18.13 -1.44
C TYR A 27 9.13 -18.78 -1.38
N THR A 28 10.14 -18.13 -1.96
CA THR A 28 11.53 -18.60 -1.88
C THR A 28 11.98 -18.71 -0.41
N ALA A 29 11.79 -17.67 0.38
CA ALA A 29 12.14 -17.67 1.79
C ALA A 29 11.41 -18.75 2.59
N ALA A 30 10.13 -18.98 2.29
CA ALA A 30 9.34 -20.01 2.93
C ALA A 30 9.83 -21.43 2.60
N LEU A 31 10.10 -21.69 1.33
CA LEU A 31 10.57 -23.00 0.87
C LEU A 31 12.01 -23.30 1.35
N LEU A 32 12.89 -22.29 1.39
CA LEU A 32 14.21 -22.45 1.98
C LEU A 32 14.12 -22.83 3.48
N ARG A 33 13.19 -22.25 4.24
CA ARG A 33 12.94 -22.66 5.63
C ARG A 33 12.41 -24.09 5.73
N PHE A 34 11.60 -24.52 4.77
CA PHE A 34 11.12 -25.91 4.72
C PHE A 34 12.28 -26.89 4.42
N VAL A 35 13.21 -26.52 3.55
CA VAL A 35 14.44 -27.31 3.31
C VAL A 35 15.29 -27.44 4.58
N VAL A 36 15.44 -26.35 5.32
CA VAL A 36 16.15 -26.39 6.63
C VAL A 36 15.45 -27.32 7.62
N PHE A 37 14.12 -27.30 7.66
CA PHE A 37 13.34 -28.23 8.50
C PHE A 37 13.55 -29.69 8.10
N LEU A 38 13.62 -30.00 6.79
CA LEU A 38 13.82 -31.37 6.30
C LEU A 38 15.22 -31.92 6.59
N ASP A 39 16.17 -31.07 6.93
CA ASP A 39 17.53 -31.46 7.38
C ASP A 39 18.21 -32.48 6.44
N GLY A 40 18.33 -32.15 5.16
CA GLY A 40 18.95 -32.98 4.14
C GLY A 40 18.05 -34.05 3.51
N ARG A 41 16.82 -34.24 3.97
CA ARG A 41 15.86 -35.13 3.33
C ARG A 41 15.35 -34.55 2.02
N ASP A 42 15.06 -35.43 1.05
CA ASP A 42 14.56 -35.03 -0.25
C ASP A 42 13.15 -34.42 -0.16
N LEU A 43 12.97 -33.29 -0.81
CA LEU A 43 11.67 -32.59 -0.95
C LEU A 43 10.60 -33.50 -1.57
N LEU A 44 10.98 -34.42 -2.48
CA LEU A 44 10.03 -35.33 -3.13
C LEU A 44 9.52 -36.44 -2.20
N LEU A 45 10.22 -36.70 -1.10
CA LEU A 45 9.88 -37.75 -0.12
C LEU A 45 9.20 -37.20 1.13
N ALA A 46 8.91 -35.90 1.19
CA ALA A 46 8.24 -35.32 2.35
C ALA A 46 6.82 -35.86 2.51
N THR A 47 6.49 -36.22 3.74
CA THR A 47 5.21 -36.85 4.11
C THR A 47 4.20 -35.81 4.59
N VAL A 48 2.95 -36.24 4.78
CA VAL A 48 1.90 -35.42 5.42
C VAL A 48 2.34 -34.99 6.82
N ASP A 49 2.98 -35.87 7.58
CA ASP A 49 3.47 -35.57 8.94
C ASP A 49 4.56 -34.50 8.91
N ASP A 50 5.48 -34.55 7.95
CA ASP A 50 6.51 -33.53 7.80
C ASP A 50 5.90 -32.15 7.59
N VAL A 51 4.90 -32.03 6.73
CA VAL A 51 4.26 -30.74 6.46
C VAL A 51 3.45 -30.24 7.66
N GLN A 52 2.78 -31.15 8.39
CA GLN A 52 2.08 -30.81 9.63
C GLN A 52 3.05 -30.36 10.74
N LEU A 53 4.14 -31.10 10.94
CA LEU A 53 5.18 -30.74 11.91
C LEU A 53 5.83 -29.41 11.59
N PHE A 54 6.17 -29.16 10.33
CA PHE A 54 6.72 -27.87 9.89
C PHE A 54 5.79 -26.72 10.21
N GLY A 55 4.55 -26.76 9.69
CA GLY A 55 3.57 -25.68 9.81
C GLY A 55 3.05 -25.48 11.24
N GLY A 56 3.02 -26.54 12.03
CA GLY A 56 2.55 -26.54 13.41
C GLY A 56 3.66 -26.29 14.43
N ILE A 57 4.46 -27.32 14.71
CA ILE A 57 5.37 -27.36 15.84
C ILE A 57 6.67 -26.63 15.52
N TRP A 58 7.31 -26.92 14.39
CA TRP A 58 8.64 -26.41 14.10
C TRP A 58 8.67 -24.89 13.97
N LEU A 59 7.79 -24.31 13.13
CA LEU A 59 7.68 -22.86 13.00
C LEU A 59 7.29 -22.19 14.33
N HIS A 60 6.48 -22.84 15.17
CA HIS A 60 6.15 -22.32 16.48
C HIS A 60 7.37 -22.25 17.41
N LYS A 61 8.18 -23.33 17.46
CA LYS A 61 9.44 -23.36 18.21
C LYS A 61 10.45 -22.32 17.73
N GLN A 62 10.37 -21.90 16.45
CA GLN A 62 11.16 -20.80 15.89
C GLN A 62 10.57 -19.41 16.22
N GLY A 63 9.60 -19.30 17.11
CA GLY A 63 8.98 -18.03 17.52
C GLY A 63 7.98 -17.45 16.50
N VAL A 64 7.60 -18.21 15.45
CA VAL A 64 6.68 -17.71 14.42
C VAL A 64 5.23 -17.80 14.92
N THR A 65 4.54 -16.66 14.99
CA THR A 65 3.15 -16.60 15.46
C THR A 65 2.20 -17.36 14.53
N ALA A 66 1.02 -17.76 15.01
CA ALA A 66 0.02 -18.49 14.23
C ALA A 66 -0.38 -17.75 12.92
N VAL A 67 -0.52 -16.42 12.98
CA VAL A 67 -0.80 -15.60 11.78
C VAL A 67 0.37 -15.62 10.80
N SER A 68 1.59 -15.45 11.31
CA SER A 68 2.82 -15.42 10.50
C SER A 68 3.20 -16.77 9.91
N ARG A 69 2.67 -17.89 10.41
CA ARG A 69 2.87 -19.23 9.84
C ARG A 69 2.09 -19.46 8.55
N ARG A 70 0.95 -18.77 8.37
CA ARG A 70 0.07 -18.97 7.21
C ARG A 70 0.76 -18.79 5.85
N PRO A 71 1.57 -17.74 5.60
CA PRO A 71 2.33 -17.60 4.36
C PRO A 71 3.30 -18.75 4.09
N TYR A 72 3.97 -19.27 5.12
CA TYR A 72 4.87 -20.41 4.98
C TYR A 72 4.12 -21.67 4.55
N ILE A 73 3.00 -21.96 5.20
CA ILE A 73 2.13 -23.09 4.87
C ILE A 73 1.56 -22.92 3.45
N ALA A 74 1.16 -21.71 3.08
CA ALA A 74 0.65 -21.43 1.74
C ALA A 74 1.71 -21.70 0.65
N ALA A 75 2.95 -21.27 0.86
CA ALA A 75 4.04 -21.51 -0.08
C ALA A 75 4.33 -23.01 -0.26
N VAL A 76 4.39 -23.77 0.84
CA VAL A 76 4.60 -25.22 0.81
C VAL A 76 3.42 -25.94 0.10
N ARG A 77 2.17 -25.53 0.37
CA ARG A 77 0.99 -26.09 -0.32
C ARG A 77 1.04 -25.85 -1.83
N GLU A 78 1.34 -24.62 -2.26
CA GLU A 78 1.42 -24.30 -3.68
C GLU A 78 2.58 -25.05 -4.37
N PHE A 79 3.69 -25.23 -3.67
CA PHE A 79 4.82 -26.01 -4.19
C PHE A 79 4.46 -27.47 -4.41
N TYR A 80 3.84 -28.15 -3.43
CA TYR A 80 3.46 -29.55 -3.59
C TYR A 80 2.28 -29.73 -4.56
N LYS A 81 1.37 -28.77 -4.65
CA LYS A 81 0.35 -28.74 -5.68
C LYS A 81 0.95 -28.69 -7.08
N TRP A 82 1.99 -27.87 -7.28
CA TRP A 82 2.73 -27.78 -8.53
C TRP A 82 3.49 -29.08 -8.84
N LEU A 83 4.16 -29.68 -7.85
CA LEU A 83 4.85 -30.97 -8.03
C LEU A 83 3.89 -32.09 -8.44
N THR A 84 2.70 -32.12 -7.87
CA THR A 84 1.67 -33.10 -8.23
C THR A 84 1.12 -32.85 -9.65
N ALA A 85 0.85 -31.60 -9.99
CA ALA A 85 0.37 -31.20 -11.32
C ALA A 85 1.39 -31.52 -12.43
N THR A 86 2.68 -31.38 -12.13
CA THR A 86 3.79 -31.75 -13.05
C THR A 86 4.16 -33.24 -13.02
N LYS A 87 3.41 -34.05 -12.24
CA LYS A 87 3.65 -35.49 -12.06
C LYS A 87 5.05 -35.83 -11.50
N ALA A 88 5.68 -34.89 -10.81
CA ALA A 88 6.95 -35.12 -10.10
C ALA A 88 6.77 -35.99 -8.84
N ILE A 89 5.58 -35.96 -8.26
CA ILE A 89 5.13 -36.81 -7.16
C ILE A 89 3.74 -37.40 -7.47
N ALA A 90 3.44 -38.57 -6.90
CA ALA A 90 2.18 -39.26 -7.14
C ALA A 90 1.01 -38.69 -6.34
N SER A 91 1.27 -38.17 -5.13
CA SER A 91 0.25 -37.62 -4.22
C SER A 91 0.74 -36.35 -3.53
N ASN A 92 -0.19 -35.47 -3.21
CA ASN A 92 0.11 -34.20 -2.58
C ASN A 92 0.16 -34.35 -1.03
N PRO A 93 1.29 -34.25 -0.36
CA PRO A 93 1.39 -34.38 1.10
C PRO A 93 0.74 -33.23 1.88
N THR A 94 0.29 -32.18 1.19
CA THR A 94 -0.41 -31.05 1.82
C THR A 94 -1.93 -31.15 1.71
N GLU A 95 -2.46 -32.24 1.14
CA GLU A 95 -3.90 -32.45 1.05
C GLU A 95 -4.48 -32.62 2.46
N GLY A 96 -5.57 -31.91 2.75
CA GLY A 96 -6.15 -31.88 4.10
C GLY A 96 -5.41 -31.04 5.15
N LEU A 97 -4.24 -30.45 4.84
CA LEU A 97 -3.53 -29.58 5.76
C LEU A 97 -4.38 -28.34 6.13
N SER A 98 -4.65 -28.17 7.43
CA SER A 98 -5.38 -26.99 7.93
C SER A 98 -4.44 -25.87 8.32
N TYR A 99 -4.90 -24.61 8.16
CA TYR A 99 -4.19 -23.46 8.70
C TYR A 99 -4.36 -23.36 10.22
N PRO A 100 -3.36 -22.86 10.95
CA PRO A 100 -3.50 -22.59 12.38
C PRO A 100 -4.72 -21.70 12.63
N LYS A 101 -5.53 -22.09 13.62
CA LYS A 101 -6.63 -21.25 14.08
C LYS A 101 -6.06 -19.96 14.66
N THR A 102 -6.50 -18.84 14.17
CA THR A 102 -6.13 -17.52 14.67
C THR A 102 -7.37 -16.83 15.20
N GLY A 103 -7.32 -16.36 16.43
CA GLY A 103 -8.38 -15.49 16.93
C GLY A 103 -8.49 -14.24 16.03
N ARG A 104 -9.68 -13.84 15.64
CA ARG A 104 -9.90 -12.54 14.99
C ARG A 104 -9.68 -11.44 16.04
N LYS A 105 -8.47 -10.88 16.07
CA LYS A 105 -8.28 -9.57 16.73
C LYS A 105 -8.92 -8.53 15.81
N LEU A 106 -9.87 -7.75 16.34
CA LEU A 106 -10.35 -6.58 15.63
C LEU A 106 -9.15 -5.67 15.36
N PRO A 107 -8.95 -5.20 14.12
CA PRO A 107 -7.89 -4.26 13.82
C PRO A 107 -8.03 -3.03 14.70
N SER A 108 -6.94 -2.52 15.24
CA SER A 108 -6.94 -1.21 15.88
C SER A 108 -7.12 -0.17 14.78
N MET A 109 -8.34 0.35 14.66
CA MET A 109 -8.69 1.36 13.67
C MET A 109 -8.23 2.73 14.16
N MET A 110 -7.78 3.59 13.25
CA MET A 110 -7.53 4.99 13.55
C MET A 110 -8.88 5.69 13.79
N THR A 111 -8.95 6.54 14.82
CA THR A 111 -10.12 7.38 15.09
C THR A 111 -9.98 8.73 14.40
N LEU A 112 -11.08 9.47 14.23
CA LEU A 112 -11.04 10.83 13.70
C LEU A 112 -10.18 11.76 14.57
N ASP A 113 -10.27 11.66 15.91
CA ASP A 113 -9.41 12.40 16.84
C ASP A 113 -7.92 12.10 16.62
N SER A 114 -7.57 10.83 16.45
CA SER A 114 -6.19 10.44 16.11
C SER A 114 -5.76 10.97 14.75
N ALA A 115 -6.64 10.95 13.75
CA ALA A 115 -6.35 11.47 12.42
C ALA A 115 -6.16 13.00 12.43
N GLU A 116 -6.96 13.71 13.20
CA GLU A 116 -6.80 15.15 13.42
C GLU A 116 -5.44 15.48 14.03
N LYS A 117 -5.08 14.83 15.16
CA LYS A 117 -3.76 14.97 15.80
C LYS A 117 -2.61 14.62 14.85
N LEU A 118 -2.77 13.59 14.03
CA LEU A 118 -1.78 13.18 13.04
C LEU A 118 -1.53 14.30 12.01
N MET A 119 -2.59 14.94 11.51
CA MET A 119 -2.51 15.98 10.48
C MET A 119 -1.96 17.32 11.01
N TRP A 120 -2.02 17.55 12.32
CA TRP A 120 -1.39 18.70 12.97
C TRP A 120 0.09 18.49 13.32
N SER A 121 0.61 17.26 13.21
CA SER A 121 1.99 16.94 13.62
C SER A 121 3.09 17.39 12.65
N PRO A 122 2.90 17.40 11.30
CA PRO A 122 3.89 17.90 10.36
C PRO A 122 4.14 19.40 10.55
N ASP A 123 5.39 19.82 10.41
CA ASP A 123 5.77 21.23 10.45
C ASP A 123 5.72 21.83 9.03
N PHE A 124 4.71 22.62 8.74
CA PHE A 124 4.55 23.27 7.43
C PHE A 124 5.58 24.36 7.12
N CYS A 125 6.45 24.71 8.07
CA CYS A 125 7.56 25.61 7.83
C CYS A 125 8.79 24.90 7.25
N THR A 126 8.76 23.57 7.14
CA THR A 126 9.89 22.77 6.65
C THR A 126 9.48 21.94 5.44
N PHE A 127 10.41 21.73 4.50
CA PHE A 127 10.13 20.94 3.30
C PHE A 127 9.73 19.49 3.64
N ASP A 128 10.44 18.85 4.58
CA ASP A 128 10.09 17.48 4.97
C ASP A 128 8.71 17.41 5.65
N GLY A 129 8.32 18.43 6.38
CA GLY A 129 7.00 18.52 6.99
C GLY A 129 5.89 18.69 5.94
N VAL A 130 6.07 19.57 4.94
CA VAL A 130 5.12 19.73 3.82
C VAL A 130 5.00 18.44 3.01
N ARG A 131 6.13 17.79 2.69
CA ARG A 131 6.15 16.48 2.02
C ARG A 131 5.41 15.42 2.83
N ASP A 132 5.72 15.32 4.14
CA ASP A 132 5.10 14.33 5.02
C ASP A 132 3.59 14.57 5.15
N ALA A 133 3.16 15.84 5.23
CA ALA A 133 1.75 16.22 5.22
C ALA A 133 1.05 15.78 3.91
N ALA A 134 1.69 15.95 2.75
CA ALA A 134 1.15 15.52 1.46
C ALA A 134 1.01 13.99 1.38
N VAL A 135 1.99 13.23 1.89
CA VAL A 135 1.92 11.76 1.99
C VAL A 135 0.76 11.33 2.89
N LEU A 136 0.66 11.91 4.09
CA LEU A 136 -0.42 11.61 5.05
C LEU A 136 -1.80 11.94 4.47
N SER A 137 -1.91 13.08 3.75
CA SER A 137 -3.15 13.51 3.10
C SER A 137 -3.63 12.50 2.05
N LEU A 138 -2.74 11.93 1.24
CA LEU A 138 -3.10 10.90 0.26
C LEU A 138 -3.53 9.58 0.92
N LEU A 139 -2.86 9.19 2.01
CA LEU A 139 -3.25 7.99 2.75
C LEU A 139 -4.63 8.14 3.40
N LEU A 140 -4.91 9.30 4.00
CA LEU A 140 -6.12 9.58 4.76
C LEU A 140 -7.29 10.00 3.86
N GLY A 141 -7.07 10.90 2.91
CA GLY A 141 -8.14 11.52 2.11
C GLY A 141 -8.41 10.82 0.77
N CYS A 142 -7.46 9.99 0.30
CA CYS A 142 -7.61 9.17 -0.91
C CYS A 142 -7.56 7.66 -0.63
N GLY A 143 -7.26 7.27 0.60
CA GLY A 143 -7.19 5.88 1.01
C GLY A 143 -6.18 5.05 0.22
N LEU A 144 -5.09 5.65 -0.26
CA LEU A 144 -4.05 4.93 -1.01
C LEU A 144 -3.32 3.89 -0.17
N ARG A 145 -2.85 2.82 -0.82
CA ARG A 145 -1.88 1.91 -0.22
C ARG A 145 -0.50 2.55 -0.22
N ARG A 146 0.36 2.19 0.73
CA ARG A 146 1.73 2.75 0.82
C ARG A 146 2.55 2.53 -0.45
N GLU A 147 2.39 1.37 -1.09
CA GLU A 147 3.01 1.04 -2.36
C GLU A 147 2.50 1.99 -3.46
N GLY A 148 1.19 2.29 -3.47
CA GLY A 148 0.59 3.24 -4.40
C GLY A 148 1.12 4.66 -4.22
N VAL A 149 1.29 5.13 -2.98
CA VAL A 149 1.90 6.46 -2.72
C VAL A 149 3.35 6.49 -3.20
N SER A 150 4.13 5.45 -2.91
CA SER A 150 5.55 5.35 -3.28
C SER A 150 5.77 5.32 -4.80
N SER A 151 4.87 4.69 -5.55
CA SER A 151 5.01 4.52 -7.00
C SER A 151 4.60 5.74 -7.82
N LEU A 152 4.02 6.77 -7.22
CA LEU A 152 3.52 7.94 -7.93
C LEU A 152 4.63 8.75 -8.61
N ASN A 153 4.32 9.21 -9.80
CA ASN A 153 5.04 10.22 -10.55
C ASN A 153 4.17 11.47 -10.72
N GLU A 154 4.74 12.58 -11.19
CA GLU A 154 3.95 13.79 -11.47
C GLU A 154 2.89 13.57 -12.55
N SER A 155 3.18 12.77 -13.57
CA SER A 155 2.22 12.42 -14.64
C SER A 155 0.97 11.70 -14.14
N ASN A 156 1.02 11.12 -12.93
CA ASN A 156 -0.15 10.52 -12.30
C ASN A 156 -1.15 11.56 -11.77
N LEU A 157 -0.72 12.83 -11.61
CA LEU A 157 -1.58 13.96 -11.23
C LEU A 157 -2.08 14.68 -12.49
N VAL A 158 -3.32 14.44 -12.88
CA VAL A 158 -3.95 15.06 -14.03
C VAL A 158 -4.87 16.17 -13.56
N GLN A 159 -4.73 17.36 -14.10
CA GLN A 159 -5.65 18.46 -13.81
C GLN A 159 -6.94 18.29 -14.61
N MET A 160 -8.07 18.40 -13.93
CA MET A 160 -9.41 18.40 -14.55
C MET A 160 -10.21 19.59 -14.03
N ASP A 161 -11.06 20.15 -14.89
CA ASP A 161 -11.99 21.21 -14.53
C ASP A 161 -13.30 20.62 -13.95
N PHE A 162 -13.65 21.08 -12.76
CA PHE A 162 -14.91 20.75 -12.09
C PHE A 162 -15.68 22.03 -11.79
N LYS A 163 -16.50 22.47 -12.73
CA LYS A 163 -17.34 23.69 -12.59
C LYS A 163 -16.49 24.96 -12.37
N GLY A 164 -15.38 25.10 -13.10
CA GLY A 164 -14.46 26.23 -12.96
C GLY A 164 -13.41 26.08 -11.88
N ASP A 165 -13.42 24.97 -11.12
CA ASP A 165 -12.42 24.65 -10.13
C ASP A 165 -11.44 23.59 -10.71
N ARG A 166 -10.21 24.01 -11.01
CA ARG A 166 -9.15 23.10 -11.51
C ARG A 166 -8.58 22.29 -10.39
N ARG A 167 -8.80 20.98 -10.42
CA ARG A 167 -8.40 20.04 -9.39
C ARG A 167 -7.62 18.86 -9.96
N TYR A 168 -6.79 18.28 -9.11
CA TYR A 168 -6.12 17.06 -9.46
C TYR A 168 -7.08 15.86 -9.41
N VAL A 169 -6.86 14.98 -10.36
CA VAL A 169 -7.37 13.62 -10.41
C VAL A 169 -6.16 12.70 -10.46
N LEU A 170 -6.16 11.68 -9.65
CA LEU A 170 -5.03 10.77 -9.51
C LEU A 170 -5.22 9.53 -10.35
N LYS A 171 -4.29 9.25 -11.27
CA LYS A 171 -4.18 7.98 -11.98
C LYS A 171 -3.29 7.03 -11.18
N VAL A 172 -3.84 5.92 -10.70
CA VAL A 172 -3.12 4.95 -9.88
C VAL A 172 -3.09 3.61 -10.59
N VAL A 173 -1.91 3.02 -10.67
CA VAL A 173 -1.74 1.63 -11.10
C VAL A 173 -1.77 0.73 -9.87
N GLU A 174 -2.72 -0.19 -9.83
CA GLU A 174 -2.86 -1.15 -8.74
C GLU A 174 -2.29 -2.52 -9.11
N LYS A 175 -2.33 -3.46 -8.16
CA LYS A 175 -1.87 -4.83 -8.35
C LYS A 175 -2.54 -5.46 -9.58
N GLY A 176 -1.72 -6.00 -10.50
CA GLY A 176 -2.18 -6.59 -11.77
C GLY A 176 -2.34 -5.57 -12.90
N GLU A 177 -1.57 -4.45 -12.86
CA GLU A 177 -1.51 -3.42 -13.90
C GLU A 177 -2.85 -2.73 -14.22
N LYS A 178 -3.80 -2.80 -13.29
CA LYS A 178 -5.09 -2.14 -13.47
C LYS A 178 -4.95 -0.66 -13.12
N GLU A 179 -5.12 0.18 -14.12
CA GLU A 179 -5.21 1.63 -13.92
C GLU A 179 -6.59 2.01 -13.41
N ARG A 180 -6.61 2.90 -12.44
CA ARG A 180 -7.85 3.59 -12.03
C ARG A 180 -7.61 5.08 -11.86
N THR A 181 -8.63 5.82 -12.14
CA THR A 181 -8.66 7.26 -11.93
C THR A 181 -9.54 7.58 -10.72
N MET A 182 -8.98 8.31 -9.75
CA MET A 182 -9.70 8.70 -8.55
C MET A 182 -9.64 10.20 -8.31
N PRO A 183 -10.73 10.81 -7.82
CA PRO A 183 -10.74 12.21 -7.47
C PRO A 183 -9.86 12.49 -6.26
N VAL A 184 -9.21 13.64 -6.25
CA VAL A 184 -8.47 14.15 -5.10
C VAL A 184 -9.37 15.13 -4.34
N PRO A 185 -9.70 14.90 -3.06
CA PRO A 185 -10.44 15.84 -2.24
C PRO A 185 -9.79 17.22 -2.19
N ARG A 186 -10.58 18.27 -2.02
CA ARG A 186 -10.10 19.67 -2.13
C ARG A 186 -8.94 19.98 -1.19
N GLU A 187 -9.00 19.54 0.06
CA GLU A 187 -7.92 19.78 1.02
C GLU A 187 -6.63 19.04 0.65
N VAL A 188 -6.77 17.79 0.17
CA VAL A 188 -5.63 17.00 -0.31
C VAL A 188 -4.98 17.67 -1.53
N ASP A 189 -5.79 18.17 -2.48
CA ASP A 189 -5.32 18.93 -3.66
C ASP A 189 -4.48 20.15 -3.25
N MET A 190 -4.94 20.90 -2.24
CA MET A 190 -4.19 22.06 -1.74
C MET A 190 -2.88 21.69 -1.10
N VAL A 191 -2.83 20.63 -0.28
CA VAL A 191 -1.57 20.15 0.33
C VAL A 191 -0.61 19.66 -0.75
N LEU A 192 -1.10 18.97 -1.79
CA LEU A 192 -0.29 18.55 -2.92
C LEU A 192 0.29 19.74 -3.68
N ARG A 193 -0.49 20.80 -3.91
CA ARG A 193 0.01 22.04 -4.55
C ARG A 193 1.11 22.70 -3.71
N LEU A 194 0.91 22.81 -2.40
CA LEU A 194 1.95 23.35 -1.49
C LEU A 194 3.25 22.55 -1.62
N TYR A 195 3.15 21.22 -1.69
CA TYR A 195 4.31 20.37 -1.86
C TYR A 195 4.98 20.55 -3.22
N LEU A 196 4.19 20.53 -4.33
CA LEU A 196 4.71 20.65 -5.69
C LEU A 196 5.35 22.00 -5.99
N GLU A 197 4.84 23.08 -5.36
CA GLU A 197 5.36 24.44 -5.54
C GLU A 197 6.53 24.77 -4.62
N HIS A 198 6.90 23.86 -3.70
CA HIS A 198 7.98 24.10 -2.76
C HIS A 198 9.34 24.21 -3.48
N GLU A 199 10.11 25.26 -3.17
CA GLU A 199 11.39 25.57 -3.83
C GLU A 199 12.43 24.45 -3.66
N ASP A 200 12.49 23.84 -2.47
CA ASP A 200 13.39 22.69 -2.23
C ASP A 200 13.04 21.48 -3.11
N LEU A 201 11.76 21.26 -3.42
CA LEU A 201 11.37 20.19 -4.35
C LEU A 201 11.84 20.49 -5.77
N LYS A 202 11.71 21.75 -6.20
CA LYS A 202 12.14 22.20 -7.53
C LYS A 202 13.68 22.08 -7.70
N ALA A 203 14.43 22.23 -6.62
CA ALA A 203 15.87 22.08 -6.60
C ALA A 203 16.37 20.62 -6.66
N ILE A 204 15.50 19.65 -6.39
CA ILE A 204 15.87 18.21 -6.40
C ILE A 204 15.71 17.66 -7.81
N ASP A 205 16.81 17.12 -8.38
CA ASP A 205 16.72 16.33 -9.62
C ASP A 205 16.08 14.96 -9.35
N ARG A 206 14.85 14.81 -9.80
CA ARG A 206 14.00 13.63 -9.65
C ARG A 206 13.44 13.17 -11.00
N THR A 207 14.08 13.59 -12.09
CA THR A 207 13.67 13.32 -13.44
C THR A 207 14.02 11.89 -13.84
N LEU A 208 13.02 11.16 -14.34
CA LEU A 208 13.15 9.79 -14.83
C LEU A 208 13.67 9.76 -16.26
N ALA A 209 14.16 8.61 -16.73
CA ALA A 209 14.67 8.44 -18.08
C ALA A 209 13.65 8.74 -19.19
N ASN A 210 12.34 8.64 -18.89
CA ASN A 210 11.26 8.97 -19.81
C ASN A 210 10.81 10.46 -19.74
N GLY A 211 11.52 11.29 -18.98
CA GLY A 211 11.19 12.71 -18.79
C GLY A 211 10.15 13.00 -17.72
N ASP A 212 9.50 11.99 -17.14
CA ASP A 212 8.58 12.15 -16.01
C ASP A 212 9.38 12.43 -14.71
N LYS A 213 8.69 12.78 -13.64
CA LYS A 213 9.33 13.07 -12.35
C LYS A 213 8.71 12.26 -11.23
N VAL A 214 9.57 11.72 -10.35
CA VAL A 214 9.13 11.08 -9.12
C VAL A 214 8.30 12.07 -8.29
N LEU A 215 7.12 11.67 -7.82
CA LEU A 215 6.28 12.58 -7.03
C LEU A 215 6.85 12.78 -5.62
N PHE A 216 7.03 11.72 -4.84
CA PHE A 216 7.53 11.83 -3.47
C PHE A 216 8.99 11.44 -3.35
N VAL A 217 9.80 12.38 -2.87
CA VAL A 217 11.24 12.21 -2.77
C VAL A 217 11.67 11.75 -1.37
N SER A 218 12.67 10.88 -1.34
CA SER A 218 13.45 10.60 -0.14
C SER A 218 14.56 11.67 -0.02
N LEU A 219 14.72 12.23 1.19
CA LEU A 219 15.71 13.30 1.43
C LEU A 219 17.07 12.74 1.81
N ASN A 220 17.11 11.62 2.50
CA ASN A 220 18.31 10.98 2.99
C ASN A 220 18.52 9.61 2.36
N ASN A 221 19.72 9.39 1.85
CA ASN A 221 20.19 8.08 1.44
C ASN A 221 21.66 7.93 1.88
N MET A 222 21.92 6.94 2.75
CA MET A 222 23.27 6.68 3.26
C MET A 222 24.07 5.72 2.37
N THR A 223 23.45 5.13 1.35
CA THR A 223 24.06 4.07 0.52
C THR A 223 24.41 4.52 -0.88
N VAL A 224 23.90 5.68 -1.33
CA VAL A 224 24.12 6.21 -2.68
C VAL A 224 24.97 7.49 -2.56
N PRO A 225 26.06 7.64 -3.31
CA PRO A 225 26.81 8.89 -3.37
C PRO A 225 25.92 10.06 -3.78
N ALA A 226 26.20 11.26 -3.25
CA ALA A 226 25.33 12.43 -3.44
C ALA A 226 25.11 12.79 -4.92
N HIS A 227 26.14 12.65 -5.78
CA HIS A 227 26.05 12.92 -7.23
C HIS A 227 25.25 11.88 -8.01
N GLU A 228 25.06 10.69 -7.45
CA GLU A 228 24.22 9.63 -8.03
C GLU A 228 22.81 9.60 -7.47
N TYR A 229 22.52 10.42 -6.45
CA TYR A 229 21.21 10.45 -5.78
C TYR A 229 20.25 11.37 -6.53
N ILE A 230 19.92 10.98 -7.76
CA ILE A 230 19.06 11.66 -8.74
C ILE A 230 18.01 10.72 -9.33
N GLY A 231 17.02 11.28 -10.00
CA GLY A 231 16.01 10.52 -10.74
C GLY A 231 15.25 9.55 -9.86
N ASP A 232 15.10 8.30 -10.30
CA ASP A 232 14.36 7.25 -9.58
C ASP A 232 14.99 6.89 -8.22
N ARG A 233 16.30 7.10 -8.04
CA ARG A 233 16.96 6.90 -6.74
C ARG A 233 16.42 7.85 -5.64
N ARG A 234 15.81 8.97 -6.04
CA ARG A 234 15.10 9.89 -5.14
C ARG A 234 13.73 9.37 -4.71
N ARG A 235 13.21 8.33 -5.32
CA ARG A 235 11.88 7.81 -4.99
C ARG A 235 11.78 7.36 -3.54
N MET A 236 10.76 7.85 -2.85
CA MET A 236 10.44 7.41 -1.50
C MET A 236 10.05 5.93 -1.49
N ALA A 237 10.79 5.11 -0.76
CA ALA A 237 10.47 3.69 -0.62
C ALA A 237 9.15 3.46 0.16
N PRO A 238 8.40 2.37 -0.11
CA PRO A 238 7.17 2.06 0.63
C PRO A 238 7.37 1.97 2.15
N LYS A 239 8.55 1.55 2.61
CA LYS A 239 8.90 1.53 4.03
C LYS A 239 8.91 2.94 4.63
N ALA A 240 9.46 3.92 3.90
CA ALA A 240 9.54 5.31 4.36
C ALA A 240 8.14 5.93 4.54
N VAL A 241 7.17 5.60 3.67
CA VAL A 241 5.76 6.00 3.85
C VAL A 241 5.22 5.50 5.20
N GLY A 242 5.52 4.27 5.59
CA GLY A 242 5.15 3.73 6.90
C GLY A 242 5.86 4.42 8.07
N GLU A 243 7.12 4.78 7.90
CA GLU A 243 7.90 5.49 8.93
C GLU A 243 7.40 6.95 9.13
N ILE A 244 6.91 7.62 8.08
CA ILE A 244 6.24 8.93 8.20
C ILE A 244 5.01 8.82 9.11
N VAL A 245 4.14 7.82 8.90
CA VAL A 245 2.97 7.59 9.76
C VAL A 245 3.39 7.38 11.22
N LYS A 246 4.43 6.59 11.46
CA LYS A 246 4.95 6.35 12.81
C LYS A 246 5.59 7.60 13.42
N LYS A 247 6.43 8.31 12.67
CA LYS A 247 7.11 9.56 13.10
C LYS A 247 6.09 10.55 13.64
N HIS A 248 5.10 10.88 12.83
CA HIS A 248 4.09 11.87 13.17
C HIS A 248 3.08 11.36 14.19
N GLY A 249 2.70 10.09 14.11
CA GLY A 249 1.80 9.49 15.08
C GLY A 249 2.40 9.37 16.49
N ASN A 250 3.66 8.99 16.62
CA ASN A 250 4.37 8.98 17.90
C ASN A 250 4.48 10.39 18.47
N LYS A 251 4.83 11.39 17.63
CA LYS A 251 4.88 12.82 18.04
C LYS A 251 3.52 13.31 18.54
N ALA A 252 2.42 12.82 17.93
CA ALA A 252 1.06 13.17 18.29
C ALA A 252 0.48 12.32 19.43
N GLY A 253 1.24 11.38 20.02
CA GLY A 253 0.80 10.51 21.12
C GLY A 253 -0.25 9.48 20.72
N ILE A 254 -0.30 9.06 19.44
CA ILE A 254 -1.29 8.10 18.92
C ILE A 254 -0.86 6.67 19.28
N PRO A 255 -1.79 5.78 19.70
CA PRO A 255 -1.47 4.40 20.05
C PRO A 255 -0.79 3.64 18.90
N ALA A 256 0.27 2.89 19.20
CA ALA A 256 1.11 2.18 18.21
C ALA A 256 0.31 1.27 17.27
N GLY A 257 -0.79 0.66 17.74
CA GLY A 257 -1.67 -0.19 16.93
C GLY A 257 -2.38 0.54 15.79
N GLN A 258 -2.45 1.87 15.83
CA GLN A 258 -3.05 2.72 14.80
C GLN A 258 -1.99 3.28 13.81
N LEU A 259 -0.69 3.14 14.10
CA LEU A 259 0.40 3.80 13.36
C LEU A 259 0.87 2.99 12.15
N HIS A 260 -0.03 2.72 11.23
CA HIS A 260 0.31 2.08 9.96
C HIS A 260 -0.60 2.57 8.81
N PRO A 261 -0.11 2.62 7.57
CA PRO A 261 -0.87 3.16 6.43
C PRO A 261 -2.25 2.51 6.23
N HIS A 262 -2.39 1.22 6.54
CA HIS A 262 -3.69 0.55 6.44
C HIS A 262 -4.73 1.07 7.45
N ALA A 263 -4.32 1.58 8.63
CA ALA A 263 -5.26 2.16 9.60
C ALA A 263 -5.91 3.45 9.05
N LEU A 264 -5.11 4.30 8.36
CA LEU A 264 -5.62 5.50 7.70
C LEU A 264 -6.59 5.14 6.57
N ARG A 265 -6.22 4.15 5.75
CA ARG A 265 -7.09 3.65 4.68
C ARG A 265 -8.37 3.00 5.22
N HIS A 266 -8.32 2.31 6.35
CA HIS A 266 -9.51 1.77 7.00
C HIS A 266 -10.43 2.88 7.48
N LEU A 267 -9.89 3.94 8.09
CA LEU A 267 -10.67 5.12 8.47
C LEU A 267 -11.36 5.74 7.25
N TYR A 268 -10.61 5.97 6.15
CA TYR A 268 -11.20 6.45 4.89
C TYR A 268 -12.37 5.58 4.42
N GLY A 269 -12.19 4.25 4.40
CA GLY A 269 -13.26 3.33 4.01
C GLY A 269 -14.46 3.34 4.96
N THR A 270 -14.23 3.50 6.26
CA THR A 270 -15.29 3.63 7.28
C THR A 270 -16.08 4.92 7.07
N GLU A 271 -15.40 6.05 6.85
CA GLU A 271 -16.06 7.34 6.62
C GLU A 271 -16.92 7.34 5.35
N LEU A 272 -16.47 6.68 4.28
CA LEU A 272 -17.28 6.48 3.09
C LEU A 272 -18.53 5.64 3.37
N LEU A 273 -18.44 4.65 4.24
CA LEU A 273 -19.58 3.82 4.65
C LEU A 273 -20.56 4.59 5.53
N GLU A 274 -20.07 5.28 6.56
CA GLU A 274 -20.89 6.05 7.50
C GLU A 274 -21.56 7.25 6.85
N SER A 275 -20.99 7.75 5.73
CA SER A 275 -21.55 8.83 4.94
C SER A 275 -22.51 8.34 3.85
N ASP A 276 -22.99 7.10 3.88
CA ASP A 276 -23.93 6.50 2.94
C ASP A 276 -23.51 6.64 1.46
N VAL A 277 -22.20 6.60 1.18
CA VAL A 277 -21.70 6.59 -0.19
C VAL A 277 -22.13 5.30 -0.88
N ASP A 278 -22.71 5.42 -2.06
CA ASP A 278 -23.12 4.29 -2.90
C ASP A 278 -22.03 3.20 -2.97
N LEU A 279 -22.44 1.93 -2.87
CA LEU A 279 -21.52 0.80 -2.79
C LEU A 279 -20.57 0.74 -4.00
N LEU A 280 -21.06 1.01 -5.21
CA LEU A 280 -20.24 0.98 -6.42
C LEU A 280 -19.21 2.12 -6.41
N ILE A 281 -19.63 3.33 -6.03
CA ILE A 281 -18.73 4.48 -5.90
C ILE A 281 -17.66 4.19 -4.82
N ARG A 282 -18.05 3.62 -3.69
CA ARG A 282 -17.14 3.24 -2.60
C ARG A 282 -16.13 2.19 -3.06
N GLN A 283 -16.58 1.15 -3.78
CA GLN A 283 -15.68 0.14 -4.35
C GLN A 283 -14.67 0.76 -5.32
N GLU A 284 -15.09 1.65 -6.18
CA GLU A 284 -14.21 2.38 -7.10
C GLU A 284 -13.22 3.30 -6.36
N LEU A 285 -13.68 4.08 -5.38
CA LEU A 285 -12.82 4.94 -4.55
C LEU A 285 -11.82 4.13 -3.73
N MET A 286 -12.19 2.93 -3.26
CA MET A 286 -11.31 2.03 -2.53
C MET A 286 -10.45 1.13 -3.42
N GLY A 287 -10.70 1.07 -4.75
CA GLY A 287 -9.98 0.19 -5.67
C GLY A 287 -10.29 -1.30 -5.47
N HIS A 288 -11.57 -1.63 -5.22
CA HIS A 288 -12.06 -3.01 -5.12
C HIS A 288 -12.89 -3.42 -6.35
N ALA A 289 -12.89 -2.63 -7.41
CA ALA A 289 -13.77 -2.80 -8.54
C ALA A 289 -13.47 -4.05 -9.40
N ASP A 290 -14.52 -4.84 -9.70
CA ASP A 290 -14.53 -5.81 -10.79
C ASP A 290 -14.54 -5.06 -12.14
N PRO A 291 -13.68 -5.42 -13.12
CA PRO A 291 -13.45 -4.62 -14.33
C PRO A 291 -14.63 -4.50 -15.32
N LYS A 292 -15.72 -5.23 -15.12
CA LYS A 292 -16.74 -5.43 -16.16
C LYS A 292 -17.72 -4.30 -16.39
N SER A 293 -17.74 -3.22 -15.60
CA SER A 293 -18.78 -2.19 -15.69
C SER A 293 -18.32 -0.76 -16.07
N THR A 294 -17.05 -0.51 -16.35
CA THR A 294 -16.45 0.83 -16.21
C THR A 294 -16.38 1.67 -17.51
N ALA A 295 -16.65 1.14 -18.69
CA ALA A 295 -16.31 1.86 -19.94
C ALA A 295 -17.30 2.93 -20.42
N ILE A 296 -18.54 2.98 -19.94
CA ILE A 296 -19.61 3.80 -20.55
C ILE A 296 -19.93 5.08 -19.76
N TYR A 297 -19.52 5.21 -18.50
CA TYR A 297 -19.96 6.33 -17.63
C TYR A 297 -18.83 7.24 -17.09
N THR A 298 -17.67 7.29 -17.72
CA THR A 298 -16.45 7.87 -17.14
C THR A 298 -16.57 9.35 -16.76
N HIS A 299 -17.20 10.22 -17.54
CA HIS A 299 -17.23 11.66 -17.25
C HIS A 299 -18.31 12.09 -16.23
N LEU A 300 -19.53 11.54 -16.34
CA LEU A 300 -20.60 11.79 -15.35
C LEU A 300 -20.27 11.15 -14.02
N ALA A 301 -19.70 9.94 -14.06
CA ALA A 301 -19.25 9.22 -12.88
C ALA A 301 -18.15 9.98 -12.14
N MET A 302 -17.20 10.63 -12.84
CA MET A 302 -16.12 11.39 -12.20
C MET A 302 -16.63 12.59 -11.41
N ARG A 303 -17.62 13.34 -11.94
CA ARG A 303 -18.22 14.46 -11.21
C ARG A 303 -18.93 14.00 -9.94
N LYS A 304 -19.68 12.90 -10.02
CA LYS A 304 -20.34 12.30 -8.85
C LYS A 304 -19.32 11.80 -7.83
N LYS A 305 -18.27 11.09 -8.27
CA LYS A 305 -17.18 10.64 -7.40
C LYS A 305 -16.47 11.81 -6.72
N MET A 306 -16.22 12.91 -7.42
CA MET A 306 -15.61 14.11 -6.84
C MET A 306 -16.49 14.70 -5.73
N ALA A 307 -17.80 14.84 -6.00
CA ALA A 307 -18.73 15.34 -5.01
C ALA A 307 -18.79 14.45 -3.76
N GLU A 308 -18.82 13.13 -3.95
CA GLU A 308 -18.80 12.17 -2.85
C GLU A 308 -17.45 12.15 -2.10
N ALA A 309 -16.32 12.26 -2.83
CA ALA A 309 -14.99 12.35 -2.22
C ALA A 309 -14.84 13.63 -1.38
N ASP A 310 -15.43 14.75 -1.80
CA ASP A 310 -15.43 15.98 -1.02
C ASP A 310 -16.36 15.89 0.20
N ARG A 311 -17.50 15.21 0.07
CA ARG A 311 -18.51 15.10 1.14
C ARG A 311 -18.15 14.10 2.22
N ALA A 312 -17.54 12.96 1.83
CA ALA A 312 -17.47 11.76 2.65
C ALA A 312 -16.05 11.33 3.05
N ASN A 313 -15.05 12.20 2.91
CA ASN A 313 -13.70 11.89 3.36
C ASN A 313 -13.45 12.34 4.81
N PRO A 314 -12.45 11.80 5.52
CA PRO A 314 -12.15 12.19 6.90
C PRO A 314 -11.87 13.69 7.10
N PHE A 315 -11.35 14.39 6.09
CA PHE A 315 -11.04 15.82 6.16
C PHE A 315 -12.29 16.69 6.40
N THR A 316 -13.49 16.21 6.05
CA THR A 316 -14.73 16.94 6.32
C THR A 316 -15.12 16.93 7.79
N LYS A 317 -14.53 16.04 8.59
CA LYS A 317 -14.88 15.81 10.01
C LYS A 317 -13.74 16.13 10.98
N ILE A 318 -12.58 16.55 10.48
CA ILE A 318 -11.41 16.92 11.28
C ILE A 318 -10.95 18.34 10.94
N ARG A 319 -10.28 19.00 11.89
CA ARG A 319 -9.61 20.26 11.64
C ARG A 319 -8.18 19.99 11.19
N THR A 320 -7.73 20.74 10.18
CA THR A 320 -6.37 20.64 9.67
C THR A 320 -5.78 22.04 9.48
N PRO A 321 -4.44 22.17 9.47
CA PRO A 321 -3.79 23.47 9.22
C PRO A 321 -4.26 24.08 7.89
N VAL A 322 -4.43 23.28 6.84
CA VAL A 322 -4.87 23.72 5.52
C VAL A 322 -6.36 24.06 5.52
N GLY A 323 -7.21 23.26 6.17
CA GLY A 323 -8.63 23.54 6.34
C GLY A 323 -8.88 24.86 7.08
N ASP A 324 -8.14 25.13 8.14
CA ASP A 324 -8.21 26.38 8.87
C ASP A 324 -7.78 27.59 8.00
N LEU A 325 -6.73 27.44 7.16
CA LEU A 325 -6.31 28.45 6.21
C LEU A 325 -7.40 28.74 5.17
N ILE A 326 -7.98 27.70 4.57
CA ILE A 326 -9.08 27.85 3.61
C ILE A 326 -10.26 28.61 4.22
N SER A 327 -10.62 28.26 5.46
CA SER A 327 -11.74 28.91 6.15
C SER A 327 -11.52 30.40 6.39
N LYS A 328 -10.26 30.80 6.68
CA LYS A 328 -9.88 32.22 6.83
C LYS A 328 -9.92 32.99 5.51
N LEU A 329 -9.50 32.35 4.40
CA LEU A 329 -9.52 32.99 3.07
C LEU A 329 -10.94 33.12 2.49
N ARG A 330 -11.90 32.34 2.99
CA ARG A 330 -13.30 32.38 2.53
C ARG A 330 -14.20 33.33 3.31
N LYS A 331 -13.77 33.88 4.43
CA LYS A 331 -14.54 34.94 5.13
C LYS A 331 -14.41 36.23 4.28
N PRO A 332 -15.52 36.75 3.71
CA PRO A 332 -15.51 38.08 3.14
C PRO A 332 -15.16 39.06 4.25
N SER A 333 -14.19 39.93 4.00
CA SER A 333 -13.87 41.11 4.80
C SER A 333 -15.05 42.06 4.91
#